data_d6dcf47c29b4f01c7a4b24a8ac3bbee7
#
_entry.id   d6dcf47c29b4f01c7a4b24a8ac3bbee7
#
_cell.length_a   1.000
_cell.length_b   1.000
_cell.length_c   1.000
_cell.angle_alpha   90.00
_cell.angle_beta   90.00
_cell.angle_gamma   90.00
#
_symmetry.space_group_name_H-M   'P 1'
#
loop_
_entity.id
_entity.type
_entity.pdbx_description
1 polymer ?
#
loop_
_entity_poly.entity_id
_entity_poly.type
_entity_poly.pdbx_seq_one_letter_code
_entity_poly.pdbx_strand_id
1 'polypeptide(L)'
;MPCYECENGKWRFGETGKCQYDSKSSCETANKDYYAEETYNDYPQAATNNAKRAIKYKEENGSDCGTQVGWTRARQLANRDNLSRDTIARMASFKRHQQHKDVPYDEGCGGIMWDAWGGDAGVNWAIKKLEQIDKKNMAKKRKYYSDEDHDYHFHFTQEMMETLHHDGELEVKVKEDDKEMVIFFTYDVEETEEYSPEEEIKDEFGNYFDEIIKSIKGNK
;
A
#
# COMPACT_ATOMS: atom_id res chain seq x y z
N MET A 1 -17.84 2.25 0.86
CA MET A 1 -18.83 3.32 0.60
C MET A 1 -19.07 4.06 1.90
N PRO A 2 -18.88 5.38 1.96
CA PRO A 2 -19.09 6.12 3.18
C PRO A 2 -20.59 6.25 3.55
N CYS A 3 -20.84 6.71 4.76
CA CYS A 3 -22.16 7.09 5.20
C CYS A 3 -22.46 8.54 4.79
N TYR A 4 -23.61 8.78 4.16
CA TYR A 4 -24.04 10.08 3.64
C TYR A 4 -25.27 10.57 4.41
N GLU A 5 -25.33 11.89 4.63
CA GLU A 5 -26.49 12.53 5.18
C GLU A 5 -27.58 12.70 4.10
N CYS A 6 -28.83 12.43 4.48
CA CYS A 6 -29.99 12.58 3.61
C CYS A 6 -30.70 13.90 3.90
N GLU A 7 -31.49 14.41 2.98
CA GLU A 7 -32.28 15.66 3.11
C GLU A 7 -33.22 15.66 4.34
N ASN A 8 -33.62 14.49 4.82
CA ASN A 8 -34.48 14.33 5.99
C ASN A 8 -33.71 14.26 7.32
N GLY A 9 -32.40 14.59 7.34
CA GLY A 9 -31.54 14.54 8.52
C GLY A 9 -31.14 13.14 8.98
N LYS A 10 -31.55 12.08 8.25
CA LYS A 10 -31.09 10.71 8.50
C LYS A 10 -29.85 10.39 7.68
N TRP A 11 -29.24 9.27 7.97
CA TRP A 11 -28.03 8.81 7.29
C TRP A 11 -28.30 7.52 6.51
N ARG A 12 -27.57 7.35 5.40
CA ARG A 12 -27.61 6.15 4.54
C ARG A 12 -26.21 5.62 4.31
N PHE A 13 -26.12 4.33 4.08
CA PHE A 13 -24.87 3.68 3.68
C PHE A 13 -24.81 3.58 2.15
N GLY A 14 -23.78 4.17 1.56
CA GLY A 14 -23.64 4.25 0.11
C GLY A 14 -24.56 5.30 -0.53
N GLU A 15 -24.34 5.59 -1.80
CA GLU A 15 -25.05 6.64 -2.54
C GLU A 15 -26.54 6.34 -2.75
N THR A 16 -26.90 5.05 -2.88
CA THR A 16 -28.25 4.60 -3.17
C THR A 16 -28.94 3.91 -1.99
N GLY A 17 -28.31 3.92 -0.80
CA GLY A 17 -28.86 3.28 0.39
C GLY A 17 -30.11 3.97 0.94
N LYS A 18 -30.90 3.26 1.77
CA LYS A 18 -32.03 3.86 2.46
C LYS A 18 -31.58 4.79 3.57
N CYS A 19 -32.22 5.95 3.70
CA CYS A 19 -32.02 6.92 4.78
C CYS A 19 -32.69 6.41 6.07
N GLN A 20 -32.00 5.57 6.80
CA GLN A 20 -32.54 4.82 7.94
C GLN A 20 -31.82 5.01 9.27
N TYR A 21 -30.60 5.52 9.23
CA TYR A 21 -29.78 5.71 10.45
C TYR A 21 -29.96 7.12 11.01
N ASP A 22 -30.02 7.24 12.33
CA ASP A 22 -30.27 8.52 13.00
C ASP A 22 -29.01 9.39 13.12
N SER A 23 -27.83 8.83 12.88
CA SER A 23 -26.54 9.54 12.89
C SER A 23 -25.51 8.86 12.02
N LYS A 24 -24.45 9.61 11.65
CA LYS A 24 -23.28 9.06 10.97
C LYS A 24 -22.69 7.88 11.75
N SER A 25 -22.53 8.05 13.07
CA SER A 25 -21.99 7.02 13.95
C SER A 25 -22.83 5.75 13.97
N SER A 26 -24.17 5.85 13.97
CA SER A 26 -25.04 4.67 13.92
C SER A 26 -24.96 3.96 12.55
N CYS A 27 -24.83 4.72 11.46
CA CYS A 27 -24.60 4.16 10.13
C CYS A 27 -23.24 3.43 10.04
N GLU A 28 -22.15 4.03 10.52
CA GLU A 28 -20.82 3.44 10.54
C GLU A 28 -20.75 2.20 11.43
N THR A 29 -21.41 2.23 12.58
CA THR A 29 -21.49 1.09 13.51
C THR A 29 -22.26 -0.08 12.89
N ALA A 30 -23.38 0.20 12.23
CA ALA A 30 -24.18 -0.84 11.55
C ALA A 30 -23.44 -1.47 10.36
N ASN A 31 -22.47 -0.75 9.77
CA ASN A 31 -21.67 -1.18 8.62
C ASN A 31 -20.17 -1.32 8.99
N LYS A 32 -19.89 -1.65 10.25
CA LYS A 32 -18.53 -1.76 10.78
C LYS A 32 -17.63 -2.68 9.97
N ASP A 33 -18.17 -3.74 9.39
CA ASP A 33 -17.40 -4.71 8.58
C ASP A 33 -16.86 -4.09 7.30
N TYR A 34 -17.50 -3.04 6.80
CA TYR A 34 -17.00 -2.25 5.67
C TYR A 34 -15.82 -1.36 6.07
N TYR A 35 -15.87 -0.80 7.30
CA TYR A 35 -14.81 0.06 7.84
C TYR A 35 -13.73 -0.73 8.56
N ALA A 36 -13.94 -2.03 8.80
CA ALA A 36 -12.94 -2.88 9.44
C ALA A 36 -11.71 -2.98 8.53
N GLU A 37 -10.58 -2.54 9.04
CA GLU A 37 -9.30 -2.74 8.38
C GLU A 37 -9.03 -4.24 8.26
N GLU A 38 -8.77 -4.73 7.03
CA GLU A 38 -8.39 -6.14 6.84
C GLU A 38 -7.07 -6.40 7.58
N THR A 39 -7.05 -7.44 8.40
CA THR A 39 -5.88 -7.86 9.17
C THR A 39 -5.50 -9.29 8.84
N TYR A 40 -4.22 -9.64 9.02
CA TYR A 40 -3.65 -10.89 8.56
C TYR A 40 -2.74 -11.51 9.62
N ASN A 41 -2.84 -12.83 9.82
CA ASN A 41 -1.99 -13.61 10.72
C ASN A 41 -1.46 -14.91 10.08
N ASP A 42 -1.52 -14.98 8.76
CA ASP A 42 -1.11 -16.15 7.96
C ASP A 42 0.40 -16.19 7.66
N TYR A 43 1.20 -15.43 8.42
CA TYR A 43 2.65 -15.46 8.30
C TYR A 43 3.24 -16.80 8.75
N PRO A 44 4.40 -17.20 8.16
CA PRO A 44 5.02 -18.48 8.46
C PRO A 44 5.35 -18.68 9.93
N GLN A 45 5.26 -19.93 10.43
CA GLN A 45 5.65 -20.26 11.79
C GLN A 45 7.13 -19.92 12.08
N ALA A 46 7.98 -19.98 11.06
CA ALA A 46 9.39 -19.55 11.19
C ALA A 46 9.52 -18.09 11.61
N ALA A 47 8.65 -17.18 11.13
CA ALA A 47 8.64 -15.78 11.55
C ALA A 47 8.31 -15.65 13.05
N THR A 48 7.32 -16.40 13.53
CA THR A 48 6.97 -16.49 14.96
C THR A 48 8.15 -17.01 15.78
N ASN A 49 8.83 -18.07 15.32
CA ASN A 49 9.95 -18.66 16.03
C ASN A 49 11.15 -17.70 16.12
N ASN A 50 11.43 -16.96 15.03
CA ASN A 50 12.49 -15.94 15.03
C ASN A 50 12.19 -14.84 16.04
N ALA A 51 10.96 -14.31 16.03
CA ALA A 51 10.55 -13.28 16.99
C ALA A 51 10.65 -13.76 18.45
N LYS A 52 10.22 -15.00 18.72
CA LYS A 52 10.37 -15.61 20.06
C LYS A 52 11.83 -15.75 20.46
N ARG A 53 12.72 -16.13 19.55
CA ARG A 53 14.17 -16.23 19.82
C ARG A 53 14.77 -14.88 20.20
N ALA A 54 14.43 -13.82 19.46
CA ALA A 54 14.90 -12.47 19.77
C ALA A 54 14.40 -11.97 21.13
N ILE A 55 13.11 -12.18 21.45
CA ILE A 55 12.53 -11.83 22.75
C ILE A 55 13.22 -12.56 23.88
N LYS A 56 13.36 -13.89 23.75
CA LYS A 56 14.02 -14.73 24.75
C LYS A 56 15.45 -14.26 25.03
N TYR A 57 16.23 -13.99 23.99
CA TYR A 57 17.59 -13.48 24.15
C TYR A 57 17.60 -12.15 24.92
N LYS A 58 16.70 -11.22 24.59
CA LYS A 58 16.57 -9.94 25.29
C LYS A 58 16.26 -10.13 26.78
N GLU A 59 15.37 -11.06 27.11
CA GLU A 59 14.94 -11.34 28.47
C GLU A 59 16.08 -11.97 29.32
N GLU A 60 16.85 -12.88 28.69
CA GLU A 60 17.92 -13.62 29.38
C GLU A 60 19.23 -12.82 29.50
N ASN A 61 19.57 -12.00 28.50
CA ASN A 61 20.89 -11.33 28.42
C ASN A 61 20.77 -9.80 28.51
N GLY A 62 19.57 -9.25 28.44
CA GLY A 62 19.36 -7.83 28.21
C GLY A 62 19.70 -7.43 26.77
N SER A 63 19.19 -6.32 26.31
CA SER A 63 19.58 -5.73 25.02
C SER A 63 19.08 -4.29 24.94
N ASP A 64 19.97 -3.38 24.59
CA ASP A 64 19.66 -1.98 24.28
C ASP A 64 19.31 -1.80 22.80
N CYS A 65 19.27 -2.88 22.03
CA CYS A 65 18.98 -2.88 20.60
C CYS A 65 17.54 -2.53 20.31
N GLY A 66 17.35 -1.79 19.22
CA GLY A 66 16.04 -1.52 18.64
C GLY A 66 15.21 -0.47 19.36
N THR A 67 14.04 -0.22 18.81
CA THR A 67 13.08 0.74 19.33
C THR A 67 11.89 0.02 19.96
N GLN A 68 11.05 0.76 20.70
CA GLN A 68 9.78 0.25 21.22
C GLN A 68 8.92 -0.36 20.10
N VAL A 69 8.92 0.25 18.90
CA VAL A 69 8.18 -0.26 17.75
C VAL A 69 8.69 -1.63 17.31
N GLY A 70 10.01 -1.83 17.24
CA GLY A 70 10.60 -3.13 16.88
C GLY A 70 10.21 -4.22 17.86
N TRP A 71 10.27 -3.96 19.17
CA TRP A 71 9.90 -4.94 20.20
C TRP A 71 8.38 -5.19 20.26
N THR A 72 7.55 -4.18 19.97
CA THR A 72 6.11 -4.39 19.78
C THR A 72 5.84 -5.34 18.62
N ARG A 73 6.58 -5.18 17.52
CA ARG A 73 6.47 -6.09 16.37
C ARG A 73 6.86 -7.51 16.73
N ALA A 74 7.97 -7.68 17.45
CA ALA A 74 8.41 -8.99 17.91
C ALA A 74 7.32 -9.69 18.74
N ARG A 75 6.69 -8.98 19.68
CA ARG A 75 5.59 -9.55 20.50
C ARG A 75 4.38 -9.93 19.65
N GLN A 76 3.96 -9.08 18.70
CA GLN A 76 2.85 -9.39 17.80
C GLN A 76 3.12 -10.67 17.00
N LEU A 77 4.30 -10.82 16.43
CA LEU A 77 4.70 -12.04 15.71
C LEU A 77 4.78 -13.26 16.61
N ALA A 78 5.33 -13.11 17.82
CA ALA A 78 5.44 -14.19 18.79
C ALA A 78 4.09 -14.71 19.25
N ASN A 79 3.10 -13.83 19.40
CA ASN A 79 1.72 -14.13 19.80
C ASN A 79 0.82 -14.55 18.64
N ARG A 80 1.29 -14.44 17.40
CA ARG A 80 0.48 -14.63 16.19
C ARG A 80 -0.71 -13.67 16.09
N ASP A 81 -0.48 -12.42 16.49
CA ASP A 81 -1.50 -11.38 16.42
C ASP A 81 -1.83 -11.07 14.94
N ASN A 82 -3.02 -10.55 14.73
CA ASN A 82 -3.43 -10.01 13.44
C ASN A 82 -2.67 -8.72 13.14
N LEU A 83 -2.13 -8.61 11.93
CA LEU A 83 -1.34 -7.48 11.46
C LEU A 83 -2.13 -6.67 10.42
N SER A 84 -2.19 -5.35 10.59
CA SER A 84 -2.75 -4.43 9.61
C SER A 84 -1.85 -4.30 8.37
N ARG A 85 -2.41 -3.79 7.26
CA ARG A 85 -1.64 -3.48 6.06
C ARG A 85 -0.43 -2.59 6.37
N ASP A 86 -0.62 -1.52 7.15
CA ASP A 86 0.47 -0.61 7.54
C ASP A 86 1.59 -1.32 8.30
N THR A 87 1.22 -2.25 9.15
CA THR A 87 2.16 -3.09 9.87
C THR A 87 2.97 -3.95 8.92
N ILE A 88 2.29 -4.58 7.95
CA ILE A 88 2.91 -5.42 6.91
C ILE A 88 3.83 -4.58 6.03
N ALA A 89 3.43 -3.36 5.63
CA ALA A 89 4.26 -2.44 4.85
C ALA A 89 5.56 -2.08 5.58
N ARG A 90 5.47 -1.80 6.89
CA ARG A 90 6.68 -1.56 7.72
C ARG A 90 7.58 -2.79 7.82
N MET A 91 7.00 -3.99 7.89
CA MET A 91 7.79 -5.23 7.87
C MET A 91 8.47 -5.45 6.51
N ALA A 92 7.78 -5.19 5.40
CA ALA A 92 8.35 -5.27 4.06
C ALA A 92 9.53 -4.27 3.90
N SER A 93 9.35 -3.02 4.33
CA SER A 93 10.40 -2.00 4.29
C SER A 93 11.62 -2.33 5.16
N PHE A 94 11.50 -3.25 6.11
CA PHE A 94 12.63 -3.70 6.94
C PHE A 94 13.66 -4.48 6.12
N LYS A 95 13.34 -4.91 4.90
CA LYS A 95 14.27 -5.52 3.92
C LYS A 95 15.57 -4.75 3.75
N ARG A 96 15.54 -3.41 3.81
CA ARG A 96 16.74 -2.55 3.73
C ARG A 96 17.82 -2.84 4.79
N HIS A 97 17.46 -3.51 5.88
CA HIS A 97 18.40 -3.89 6.95
C HIS A 97 18.96 -5.30 6.77
N GLN A 98 18.64 -6.01 5.69
CA GLN A 98 19.05 -7.39 5.46
C GLN A 98 20.57 -7.60 5.50
N GLN A 99 21.34 -6.61 5.09
CA GLN A 99 22.82 -6.67 5.11
C GLN A 99 23.40 -6.87 6.52
N HIS A 100 22.63 -6.60 7.57
CA HIS A 100 23.06 -6.74 8.97
C HIS A 100 22.47 -7.98 9.65
N LYS A 101 21.76 -8.85 8.94
CA LYS A 101 21.01 -9.98 9.52
C LYS A 101 21.88 -11.04 10.20
N ASP A 102 23.11 -11.19 9.71
CA ASP A 102 24.04 -12.23 10.15
C ASP A 102 24.96 -11.75 11.29
N VAL A 103 24.77 -10.53 11.79
CA VAL A 103 25.51 -10.02 12.96
C VAL A 103 25.08 -10.80 14.20
N PRO A 104 26.01 -11.45 14.92
CA PRO A 104 25.68 -12.14 16.16
C PRO A 104 25.02 -11.23 17.19
N TYR A 105 24.14 -11.77 18.03
CA TYR A 105 23.35 -11.00 18.99
C TYR A 105 24.16 -10.30 20.07
N ASP A 106 25.34 -10.85 20.41
CA ASP A 106 26.32 -10.33 21.35
C ASP A 106 27.31 -9.34 20.73
N GLU A 107 27.37 -9.28 19.39
CA GLU A 107 28.26 -8.38 18.67
C GLU A 107 27.57 -7.15 18.11
N GLY A 108 26.22 -7.16 18.06
CA GLY A 108 25.46 -5.99 17.56
C GLY A 108 23.97 -6.21 17.38
N CYS A 109 23.32 -5.17 16.91
CA CYS A 109 21.86 -5.14 16.84
C CYS A 109 21.25 -5.78 15.58
N GLY A 110 22.06 -6.08 14.57
CA GLY A 110 21.56 -6.49 13.26
C GLY A 110 20.73 -7.79 13.32
N GLY A 111 21.34 -8.87 13.75
CA GLY A 111 20.69 -10.19 13.80
C GLY A 111 19.51 -10.25 14.77
N ILE A 112 19.65 -9.71 15.99
CA ILE A 112 18.55 -9.72 16.96
C ILE A 112 17.35 -8.91 16.45
N MET A 113 17.57 -7.76 15.81
CA MET A 113 16.49 -6.96 15.25
C MET A 113 15.91 -7.60 14.00
N TRP A 114 16.74 -8.25 13.17
CA TRP A 114 16.23 -9.03 12.03
C TRP A 114 15.25 -10.12 12.48
N ASP A 115 15.61 -10.87 13.50
CA ASP A 115 14.74 -11.89 14.08
C ASP A 115 13.52 -11.32 14.79
N ALA A 116 13.63 -10.17 15.46
CA ALA A 116 12.51 -9.45 16.05
C ALA A 116 11.43 -9.07 15.03
N TRP A 117 11.84 -8.82 13.79
CA TRP A 117 10.94 -8.55 12.65
C TRP A 117 10.54 -9.82 11.86
N GLY A 118 10.82 -11.00 12.42
CA GLY A 118 10.42 -12.30 11.86
C GLY A 118 11.46 -12.97 10.97
N GLY A 119 12.67 -12.40 10.85
CA GLY A 119 13.74 -12.93 10.01
C GLY A 119 13.39 -12.95 8.53
N ASP A 120 14.16 -13.70 7.73
CA ASP A 120 13.90 -13.86 6.30
C ASP A 120 12.44 -14.33 6.02
N ALA A 121 11.90 -15.21 6.86
CA ALA A 121 10.56 -15.74 6.69
C ALA A 121 9.48 -14.65 6.86
N GLY A 122 9.62 -13.79 7.87
CA GLY A 122 8.67 -12.71 8.17
C GLY A 122 8.73 -11.59 7.13
N VAL A 123 9.94 -11.13 6.81
CA VAL A 123 10.14 -10.03 5.86
C VAL A 123 9.70 -10.43 4.44
N ASN A 124 10.09 -11.60 3.96
CA ASN A 124 9.69 -12.06 2.63
C ASN A 124 8.18 -12.34 2.54
N TRP A 125 7.56 -12.84 3.62
CA TRP A 125 6.10 -12.95 3.68
C TRP A 125 5.43 -11.57 3.58
N ALA A 126 5.95 -10.59 4.33
CA ALA A 126 5.39 -9.24 4.34
C ALA A 126 5.43 -8.58 2.96
N ILE A 127 6.54 -8.71 2.22
CA ILE A 127 6.67 -8.22 0.85
C ILE A 127 5.58 -8.83 -0.05
N LYS A 128 5.50 -10.17 -0.10
CA LYS A 128 4.51 -10.87 -0.92
C LYS A 128 3.07 -10.57 -0.51
N LYS A 129 2.80 -10.47 0.80
CA LYS A 129 1.48 -10.16 1.31
C LYS A 129 1.05 -8.75 0.95
N LEU A 130 1.96 -7.75 1.05
CA LEU A 130 1.69 -6.38 0.65
C LEU A 130 1.32 -6.29 -0.84
N GLU A 131 2.07 -6.91 -1.71
CA GLU A 131 1.76 -7.01 -3.14
C GLU A 131 0.37 -7.60 -3.40
N GLN A 132 0.00 -8.68 -2.67
CA GLN A 132 -1.31 -9.30 -2.80
C GLN A 132 -2.45 -8.36 -2.35
N ILE A 133 -2.25 -7.67 -1.22
CA ILE A 133 -3.22 -6.70 -0.70
C ILE A 133 -3.41 -5.56 -1.70
N ASP A 134 -2.33 -5.02 -2.22
CA ASP A 134 -2.38 -3.88 -3.12
C ASP A 134 -2.98 -4.27 -4.48
N LYS A 135 -2.64 -5.44 -5.03
CA LYS A 135 -3.33 -6.00 -6.22
C LYS A 135 -4.83 -6.18 -6.01
N LYS A 136 -5.24 -6.71 -4.83
CA LYS A 136 -6.66 -6.88 -4.47
C LYS A 136 -7.38 -5.53 -4.39
N ASN A 137 -6.72 -4.53 -3.78
CA ASN A 137 -7.29 -3.19 -3.64
C ASN A 137 -7.40 -2.48 -5.00
N MET A 138 -6.39 -2.61 -5.86
CA MET A 138 -6.45 -2.11 -7.24
C MET A 138 -7.54 -2.81 -8.07
N ALA A 139 -7.69 -4.13 -7.95
CA ALA A 139 -8.76 -4.86 -8.62
C ALA A 139 -10.16 -4.45 -8.13
N LYS A 140 -10.32 -4.17 -6.83
CA LYS A 140 -11.56 -3.60 -6.28
C LYS A 140 -11.83 -2.21 -6.86
N LYS A 141 -10.82 -1.33 -6.95
CA LYS A 141 -10.94 -0.01 -7.57
C LYS A 141 -11.33 -0.14 -9.06
N ARG A 142 -10.65 -1.00 -9.83
CA ARG A 142 -10.93 -1.21 -11.28
C ARG A 142 -12.34 -1.74 -11.56
N LYS A 143 -12.91 -2.58 -10.70
CA LYS A 143 -14.26 -3.14 -10.87
C LYS A 143 -15.37 -2.07 -10.82
N TYR A 144 -15.10 -0.90 -10.27
CA TYR A 144 -16.01 0.24 -10.26
C TYR A 144 -16.04 1.03 -11.58
N TYR A 145 -15.08 0.81 -12.50
CA TYR A 145 -14.85 1.65 -13.68
C TYR A 145 -14.72 0.86 -15.00
N SER A 146 -15.13 -0.40 -15.04
CA SER A 146 -15.22 -1.12 -16.31
C SER A 146 -16.57 -0.84 -16.96
N ASP A 147 -16.69 0.34 -17.56
CA ASP A 147 -17.69 0.57 -18.61
C ASP A 147 -16.97 0.28 -19.94
N GLU A 148 -17.34 -0.81 -20.59
CA GLU A 148 -16.63 -1.36 -21.76
C GLU A 148 -16.73 -0.48 -23.03
N ASP A 149 -17.48 0.65 -22.98
CA ASP A 149 -17.85 1.42 -24.13
C ASP A 149 -17.26 2.84 -24.25
N HIS A 150 -16.34 3.26 -23.36
CA HIS A 150 -15.81 4.63 -23.41
C HIS A 150 -14.28 4.67 -23.51
N ASP A 151 -13.78 5.15 -24.65
CA ASP A 151 -12.38 5.50 -24.85
C ASP A 151 -12.11 6.91 -24.30
N TYR A 152 -11.40 7.00 -23.16
CA TYR A 152 -11.00 8.28 -22.59
C TYR A 152 -9.59 8.65 -23.01
N HIS A 153 -9.42 9.83 -23.60
CA HIS A 153 -8.12 10.39 -23.93
C HIS A 153 -7.69 11.42 -22.87
N PHE A 154 -6.61 11.12 -22.15
CA PHE A 154 -6.06 12.02 -21.15
C PHE A 154 -4.84 12.76 -21.67
N HIS A 155 -4.80 14.08 -21.45
CA HIS A 155 -3.62 14.89 -21.68
C HIS A 155 -2.96 15.19 -20.35
N PHE A 156 -1.80 14.61 -20.11
CA PHE A 156 -1.01 14.89 -18.93
C PHE A 156 -0.19 16.17 -19.12
N THR A 157 -0.30 17.09 -18.17
CA THR A 157 0.63 18.24 -18.10
C THR A 157 1.96 17.80 -17.51
N GLN A 158 3.01 18.61 -17.69
CA GLN A 158 4.31 18.33 -17.08
C GLN A 158 4.20 18.19 -15.55
N GLU A 159 3.42 19.06 -14.89
CA GLU A 159 3.16 19.03 -13.46
C GLU A 159 2.48 17.71 -13.02
N MET A 160 1.49 17.24 -13.79
CA MET A 160 0.82 15.94 -13.52
C MET A 160 1.78 14.77 -13.66
N MET A 161 2.69 14.82 -14.63
CA MET A 161 3.71 13.78 -14.81
C MET A 161 4.74 13.79 -13.68
N GLU A 162 5.15 14.99 -13.21
CA GLU A 162 6.04 15.13 -12.06
C GLU A 162 5.40 14.58 -10.78
N THR A 163 4.11 14.86 -10.56
CA THR A 163 3.35 14.31 -9.43
C THR A 163 3.26 12.79 -9.50
N LEU A 164 2.90 12.25 -10.65
CA LEU A 164 2.80 10.79 -10.86
C LEU A 164 4.15 10.10 -10.62
N HIS A 165 5.24 10.73 -11.08
CA HIS A 165 6.59 10.19 -10.91
C HIS A 165 7.09 10.30 -9.46
N HIS A 166 6.77 11.40 -8.77
CA HIS A 166 7.23 11.64 -7.40
C HIS A 166 6.40 10.85 -6.38
N ASP A 167 5.07 10.83 -6.53
CA ASP A 167 4.13 10.27 -5.56
C ASP A 167 3.70 8.84 -5.92
N GLY A 168 4.04 8.38 -7.13
CA GLY A 168 3.67 7.04 -7.65
C GLY A 168 2.19 6.91 -8.01
N GLU A 169 1.38 7.93 -7.78
CA GLU A 169 -0.03 7.96 -8.14
C GLU A 169 -0.49 9.38 -8.50
N LEU A 170 -1.46 9.47 -9.41
CA LEU A 170 -2.10 10.71 -9.83
C LEU A 170 -3.62 10.53 -9.84
N GLU A 171 -4.34 11.42 -9.14
CA GLU A 171 -5.79 11.48 -9.15
C GLU A 171 -6.27 12.52 -10.16
N VAL A 172 -7.06 12.11 -11.15
CA VAL A 172 -7.66 13.00 -12.15
C VAL A 172 -9.18 12.97 -12.01
N LYS A 173 -9.80 14.13 -11.78
CA LYS A 173 -11.25 14.30 -11.72
C LYS A 173 -11.77 14.69 -13.09
N VAL A 174 -12.68 13.86 -13.63
CA VAL A 174 -13.33 14.08 -14.92
C VAL A 174 -14.81 14.31 -14.68
N LYS A 175 -15.38 15.32 -15.34
CA LYS A 175 -16.81 15.58 -15.33
C LYS A 175 -17.38 15.29 -16.70
N GLU A 176 -18.39 14.43 -16.76
CA GLU A 176 -19.15 14.11 -17.96
C GLU A 176 -20.64 14.03 -17.59
N ASP A 177 -21.48 14.76 -18.30
CA ASP A 177 -22.95 14.74 -18.16
C ASP A 177 -23.48 14.76 -16.72
N ASP A 178 -23.05 15.74 -15.89
CA ASP A 178 -23.40 15.89 -14.46
C ASP A 178 -22.87 14.76 -13.53
N LYS A 179 -22.07 13.85 -14.05
CA LYS A 179 -21.35 12.85 -13.23
C LYS A 179 -19.90 13.27 -13.05
N GLU A 180 -19.43 13.18 -11.81
CA GLU A 180 -18.02 13.35 -11.47
C GLU A 180 -17.39 11.97 -11.32
N MET A 181 -16.34 11.71 -12.12
CA MET A 181 -15.56 10.48 -12.08
C MET A 181 -14.14 10.79 -11.64
N VAL A 182 -13.57 9.96 -10.79
CA VAL A 182 -12.19 10.09 -10.33
C VAL A 182 -11.39 8.92 -10.92
N ILE A 183 -10.36 9.24 -11.69
CA ILE A 183 -9.47 8.26 -12.32
C ILE A 183 -8.11 8.35 -11.64
N PHE A 184 -7.61 7.18 -11.23
CA PHE A 184 -6.29 7.07 -10.62
C PHE A 184 -5.33 6.46 -11.63
N PHE A 185 -4.24 7.16 -11.89
CA PHE A 185 -3.10 6.64 -12.63
C PHE A 185 -2.02 6.23 -11.62
N THR A 186 -1.44 5.06 -11.82
CA THR A 186 -0.34 4.57 -11.00
C THR A 186 0.86 4.28 -11.89
N TYR A 187 2.04 4.60 -11.39
CA TYR A 187 3.28 4.33 -12.07
C TYR A 187 4.06 3.27 -11.27
N ASP A 188 4.22 2.08 -11.85
CA ASP A 188 5.03 1.01 -11.27
C ASP A 188 6.44 1.11 -11.89
N VAL A 189 7.41 1.54 -11.09
CA VAL A 189 8.83 1.43 -11.47
C VAL A 189 9.25 -0.01 -11.21
N GLU A 190 9.50 -0.78 -12.25
CA GLU A 190 10.30 -1.99 -12.09
C GLU A 190 11.73 -1.55 -11.76
N GLU A 191 12.19 -1.82 -10.54
CA GLU A 191 13.58 -1.61 -10.15
C GLU A 191 14.48 -2.50 -11.02
N THR A 192 14.95 -1.97 -12.15
CA THR A 192 16.12 -2.52 -12.84
C THR A 192 17.35 -1.99 -12.13
N GLU A 193 18.26 -2.90 -11.76
CA GLU A 193 19.54 -2.56 -11.14
C GLU A 193 20.30 -1.54 -12.03
N GLU A 194 20.74 -0.43 -11.40
CA GLU A 194 21.46 0.71 -12.01
C GLU A 194 20.60 1.64 -12.89
N TYR A 195 19.73 2.41 -12.26
CA TYR A 195 19.03 3.50 -12.94
C TYR A 195 19.62 4.87 -12.57
N SER A 196 20.15 5.57 -13.58
CA SER A 196 20.43 7.01 -13.55
C SER A 196 19.21 7.74 -14.09
N PRO A 197 18.46 8.48 -13.26
CA PRO A 197 17.14 9.02 -13.65
C PRO A 197 17.16 10.06 -14.76
N GLU A 198 18.32 10.65 -15.08
CA GLU A 198 18.40 11.86 -15.91
C GLU A 198 18.59 11.62 -17.41
N GLU A 199 19.11 10.47 -17.82
CA GLU A 199 19.46 10.22 -19.24
C GLU A 199 18.45 9.32 -19.98
N GLU A 200 17.83 8.34 -19.34
CA GLU A 200 16.98 7.35 -20.01
C GLU A 200 15.52 7.79 -20.19
N ILE A 201 15.01 8.65 -19.31
CA ILE A 201 13.64 9.21 -19.42
C ILE A 201 13.49 10.08 -20.68
N LYS A 202 14.56 10.73 -21.12
CA LYS A 202 14.54 11.55 -22.35
C LYS A 202 14.40 10.74 -23.63
N ASP A 203 14.92 9.53 -23.66
CA ASP A 203 14.96 8.75 -24.92
C ASP A 203 13.73 7.85 -25.11
N GLU A 204 13.20 7.19 -24.09
CA GLU A 204 12.04 6.33 -24.27
C GLU A 204 10.71 7.08 -24.27
N PHE A 205 10.50 7.98 -23.33
CA PHE A 205 9.26 8.77 -23.27
C PHE A 205 9.25 9.92 -24.28
N GLY A 206 10.39 10.53 -24.58
CA GLY A 206 10.50 11.56 -25.61
C GLY A 206 10.07 11.07 -26.97
N ASN A 207 10.51 9.87 -27.37
CA ASN A 207 10.12 9.25 -28.64
C ASN A 207 8.65 8.83 -28.69
N TYR A 208 8.10 8.31 -27.60
CA TYR A 208 6.69 7.91 -27.51
C TYR A 208 5.75 9.12 -27.57
N PHE A 209 6.08 10.22 -26.88
CA PHE A 209 5.32 11.47 -26.96
C PHE A 209 5.46 12.16 -28.33
N ASP A 210 6.62 12.10 -28.97
CA ASP A 210 6.80 12.64 -30.33
C ASP A 210 5.98 11.86 -31.37
N GLU A 211 5.80 10.57 -31.21
CA GLU A 211 4.94 9.75 -32.08
C GLU A 211 3.44 10.10 -31.85
N ILE A 212 3.01 10.28 -30.63
CA ILE A 212 1.64 10.71 -30.30
C ILE A 212 1.37 12.12 -30.86
N ILE A 213 2.29 13.06 -30.67
CA ILE A 213 2.16 14.43 -31.20
C ILE A 213 2.15 14.44 -32.73
N LYS A 214 2.93 13.58 -33.38
CA LYS A 214 2.90 13.42 -34.86
C LYS A 214 1.58 12.84 -35.34
N SER A 215 1.00 11.87 -34.62
CA SER A 215 -0.29 11.28 -35.00
C SER A 215 -1.45 12.29 -34.89
N ILE A 216 -1.39 13.18 -33.90
CA ILE A 216 -2.39 14.25 -33.68
C ILE A 216 -2.27 15.37 -34.73
N LYS A 217 -1.03 15.71 -35.15
CA LYS A 217 -0.79 16.77 -36.16
C LYS A 217 -0.98 16.30 -37.61
N GLY A 218 -0.99 15.00 -37.87
CA GLY A 218 -1.15 14.41 -39.20
C GLY A 218 -2.58 14.27 -39.70
N ASN A 219 -3.59 14.60 -38.89
CA ASN A 219 -5.02 14.51 -39.22
C ASN A 219 -5.66 15.93 -39.38
N LYS A 220 -4.99 16.83 -40.08
CA LYS A 220 -5.60 18.07 -40.59
C LYS A 220 -5.51 18.13 -42.10
#